data_8d7bb39c8f5c9e8a10bb595dc4310712
#
_entry.id   8d7bb39c8f5c9e8a10bb595dc4310712
#
_cell.length_a   1.000
_cell.length_b   1.000
_cell.length_c   1.000
_cell.angle_alpha   90.00
_cell.angle_beta   90.00
_cell.angle_gamma   90.00
#
_symmetry.space_group_name_H-M   'P 1'
#
loop_
_entity.id
_entity.type
_entity.pdbx_description
1 polymer ?
#
loop_
_entity_poly.entity_id
_entity_poly.type
_entity_poly.pdbx_seq_one_letter_code
_entity_poly.pdbx_strand_id
1 'polypeptide(L)'
;MDVMQELEDRRTAARMGGGERRIAAQHAKGKLTARERIDLLLDDGSFEEFDMFVAHRCVDFGMEQQRPAGDGVVTGWGTINGRMVYVYSQDFTVFGGSLSETHAQKICKIMDMAMQNGAPVIGINDSGGARIQEGVASLAGYAEVFQRNVMASGVVPQISLIMGPCAGGAVYSPAMTDFIFMVKDSSYMFVTGPDVVKTVTNEVVTAEELGGASTHTKKSSVADGAFENDVETLAEARRLFDFLPLNNRQKAPVRPFFDDVNRVETSLDTLIPDNANTPYDMKELIHKLADEGDFYEIQEDYAKNILTGFIRMEGSTVGVVANQPTVLAGCLDIDASRKAARFVRFCDAFEIPILTLVDVPGFLPGTSQEYGGVIKHGAKLLFAYGEATVPKVTVITRKAYGGAYDVMSSKHLRGDFNYAWPTAEIAVMGAKGATEIIHRADLGDAEKIAQHTADYEDRFANPFVAAERGFIDEVIRPQSTRKRVCRAFASLRGKSLQNPWKKHDNIPL
;
A
#
# COMPACT_ATOMS: atom_id res chain seq x y z
N MET A 1 -47.28 -2.19 -26.17
CA MET A 1 -45.83 -2.38 -26.21
C MET A 1 -45.53 -3.66 -25.43
N ASP A 2 -44.73 -4.53 -25.96
CA ASP A 2 -44.31 -5.73 -25.21
C ASP A 2 -43.49 -5.28 -24.00
N VAL A 3 -43.91 -5.69 -22.81
CA VAL A 3 -43.25 -5.34 -21.55
C VAL A 3 -41.77 -5.75 -21.53
N MET A 4 -41.46 -6.87 -22.19
CA MET A 4 -40.09 -7.34 -22.31
C MET A 4 -39.25 -6.43 -23.22
N GLN A 5 -39.83 -5.95 -24.30
CA GLN A 5 -39.19 -4.99 -25.21
C GLN A 5 -38.94 -3.66 -24.49
N GLU A 6 -39.92 -3.17 -23.73
CA GLU A 6 -39.73 -1.95 -22.93
C GLU A 6 -38.56 -2.09 -21.91
N LEU A 7 -38.43 -3.24 -21.26
CA LEU A 7 -37.33 -3.50 -20.34
C LEU A 7 -35.98 -3.42 -21.05
N GLU A 8 -35.84 -4.08 -22.21
CA GLU A 8 -34.58 -4.07 -22.95
C GLU A 8 -34.23 -2.70 -23.52
N ASP A 9 -35.23 -1.94 -23.96
CA ASP A 9 -35.06 -0.55 -24.43
C ASP A 9 -34.55 0.35 -23.29
N ARG A 10 -35.11 0.23 -22.08
CA ARG A 10 -34.67 0.96 -20.89
C ARG A 10 -33.28 0.55 -20.45
N ARG A 11 -32.94 -0.75 -20.48
CA ARG A 11 -31.60 -1.25 -20.19
C ARG A 11 -30.56 -0.72 -21.18
N THR A 12 -30.88 -0.74 -22.45
CA THR A 12 -30.04 -0.21 -23.52
C THR A 12 -29.77 1.28 -23.31
N ALA A 13 -30.83 2.07 -23.04
CA ALA A 13 -30.68 3.49 -22.74
C ALA A 13 -29.80 3.75 -21.49
N ALA A 14 -30.01 2.97 -20.43
CA ALA A 14 -29.19 3.09 -19.21
C ALA A 14 -27.71 2.79 -19.46
N ARG A 15 -27.41 1.78 -20.30
CA ARG A 15 -26.01 1.42 -20.64
C ARG A 15 -25.31 2.48 -21.48
N MET A 16 -26.05 3.31 -22.21
CA MET A 16 -25.49 4.39 -23.01
C MET A 16 -24.99 5.58 -22.19
N GLY A 17 -25.29 5.65 -20.90
CA GLY A 17 -24.82 6.72 -20.01
C GLY A 17 -25.08 8.11 -20.59
N GLY A 18 -24.05 8.88 -20.87
CA GLY A 18 -24.12 10.21 -21.47
C GLY A 18 -24.35 10.24 -22.99
N GLY A 19 -24.49 9.07 -23.64
CA GLY A 19 -24.72 8.90 -25.07
C GLY A 19 -23.46 8.78 -25.92
N GLU A 20 -23.65 8.32 -27.16
CA GLU A 20 -22.54 7.97 -28.08
C GLU A 20 -21.48 9.08 -28.25
N ARG A 21 -21.91 10.34 -28.37
CA ARG A 21 -20.99 11.46 -28.55
C ARG A 21 -20.03 11.61 -27.38
N ARG A 22 -20.54 11.45 -26.14
CA ARG A 22 -19.69 11.57 -24.92
C ARG A 22 -18.82 10.34 -24.73
N ILE A 23 -19.32 9.15 -25.07
CA ILE A 23 -18.53 7.92 -25.10
C ILE A 23 -17.36 8.05 -26.09
N ALA A 24 -17.63 8.51 -27.31
CA ALA A 24 -16.59 8.75 -28.30
C ALA A 24 -15.54 9.76 -27.84
N ALA A 25 -15.96 10.83 -27.12
CA ALA A 25 -15.05 11.82 -26.54
C ALA A 25 -14.20 11.23 -25.40
N GLN A 26 -14.70 10.26 -24.64
CA GLN A 26 -13.97 9.52 -23.61
C GLN A 26 -12.89 8.65 -24.28
N HIS A 27 -13.25 7.87 -25.28
CA HIS A 27 -12.32 7.04 -26.04
C HIS A 27 -11.23 7.85 -26.77
N ALA A 28 -11.59 9.02 -27.32
CA ALA A 28 -10.62 9.90 -27.97
C ALA A 28 -9.51 10.41 -27.04
N LYS A 29 -9.74 10.37 -25.72
CA LYS A 29 -8.74 10.67 -24.69
C LYS A 29 -7.96 9.45 -24.22
N GLY A 30 -8.14 8.30 -24.86
CA GLY A 30 -7.51 7.03 -24.46
C GLY A 30 -8.11 6.41 -23.19
N LYS A 31 -9.29 6.84 -22.78
CA LYS A 31 -9.98 6.38 -21.56
C LYS A 31 -11.10 5.40 -21.91
N LEU A 32 -11.28 4.39 -21.09
CA LEU A 32 -12.43 3.49 -21.15
C LEU A 32 -13.67 4.12 -20.50
N THR A 33 -14.86 3.62 -20.83
CA THR A 33 -16.09 3.96 -20.12
C THR A 33 -16.17 3.25 -18.77
N ALA A 34 -17.07 3.71 -17.89
CA ALA A 34 -17.28 3.09 -16.59
C ALA A 34 -17.62 1.59 -16.70
N ARG A 35 -18.40 1.18 -17.68
CA ARG A 35 -18.80 -0.21 -17.91
C ARG A 35 -17.69 -1.06 -18.47
N GLU A 36 -16.94 -0.57 -19.47
CA GLU A 36 -15.77 -1.26 -20.02
C GLU A 36 -14.72 -1.53 -18.95
N ARG A 37 -14.53 -0.60 -18.00
CA ARG A 37 -13.62 -0.79 -16.85
C ARG A 37 -14.10 -1.93 -15.94
N ILE A 38 -15.40 -2.02 -15.65
CA ILE A 38 -15.96 -3.11 -14.85
C ILE A 38 -15.81 -4.45 -15.60
N ASP A 39 -16.09 -4.48 -16.89
CA ASP A 39 -16.00 -5.70 -17.70
C ASP A 39 -14.55 -6.25 -17.74
N LEU A 40 -13.53 -5.36 -17.74
CA LEU A 40 -12.14 -5.77 -17.69
C LEU A 40 -11.64 -6.11 -16.26
N LEU A 41 -12.24 -5.49 -15.25
CA LEU A 41 -11.86 -5.72 -13.86
C LEU A 41 -12.37 -7.07 -13.35
N LEU A 42 -13.60 -7.42 -13.66
CA LEU A 42 -14.26 -8.61 -13.15
C LEU A 42 -14.09 -9.82 -14.07
N ASP A 43 -14.35 -11.00 -13.52
CA ASP A 43 -14.41 -12.22 -14.31
C ASP A 43 -15.58 -12.14 -15.29
N ASP A 44 -15.38 -12.67 -16.49
CA ASP A 44 -16.35 -12.61 -17.57
C ASP A 44 -17.73 -13.15 -17.14
N GLY A 45 -18.79 -12.37 -17.39
CA GLY A 45 -20.15 -12.71 -17.04
C GLY A 45 -20.49 -12.74 -15.55
N SER A 46 -19.58 -12.31 -14.66
CA SER A 46 -19.83 -12.34 -13.21
C SER A 46 -20.53 -11.10 -12.64
N PHE A 47 -20.64 -10.02 -13.43
CA PHE A 47 -21.13 -8.75 -12.92
C PHE A 47 -22.64 -8.74 -12.73
N GLU A 48 -23.10 -8.44 -11.52
CA GLU A 48 -24.49 -8.21 -11.14
C GLU A 48 -24.67 -6.75 -10.77
N GLU A 49 -25.34 -5.99 -11.65
CA GLU A 49 -25.55 -4.55 -11.47
C GLU A 49 -26.70 -4.26 -10.53
N PHE A 50 -26.50 -3.30 -9.62
CA PHE A 50 -27.54 -2.73 -8.77
C PHE A 50 -27.92 -1.32 -9.21
N ASP A 51 -29.21 -1.00 -9.05
CA ASP A 51 -29.73 0.36 -9.17
C ASP A 51 -29.51 0.99 -10.56
N MET A 52 -29.52 0.17 -11.63
CA MET A 52 -29.36 0.62 -13.02
C MET A 52 -30.34 1.75 -13.40
N PHE A 53 -31.57 1.72 -12.88
CA PHE A 53 -32.63 2.67 -13.23
C PHE A 53 -32.78 3.82 -12.22
N VAL A 54 -31.99 3.86 -11.18
CA VAL A 54 -32.03 4.95 -10.20
C VAL A 54 -31.61 6.26 -10.87
N ALA A 55 -32.36 7.34 -10.61
CA ALA A 55 -32.07 8.66 -11.13
C ALA A 55 -32.12 9.71 -10.01
N HIS A 56 -31.42 10.83 -10.20
CA HIS A 56 -31.40 11.93 -9.23
C HIS A 56 -32.80 12.53 -9.02
N ARG A 57 -32.95 13.26 -7.90
CA ARG A 57 -34.19 13.91 -7.49
C ARG A 57 -34.12 15.43 -7.58
N CYS A 58 -33.03 15.98 -8.12
CA CYS A 58 -32.85 17.42 -8.26
C CYS A 58 -33.89 18.00 -9.25
N VAL A 59 -34.52 19.09 -8.86
CA VAL A 59 -35.49 19.82 -9.65
C VAL A 59 -35.04 21.25 -10.00
N ASP A 60 -33.93 21.69 -9.40
CA ASP A 60 -33.37 23.02 -9.62
C ASP A 60 -32.53 23.06 -10.91
N PHE A 61 -32.36 24.26 -11.45
CA PHE A 61 -31.54 24.52 -12.65
C PHE A 61 -31.90 23.69 -13.89
N GLY A 62 -33.13 23.26 -14.02
CA GLY A 62 -33.62 22.47 -15.16
C GLY A 62 -33.19 21.00 -15.12
N MET A 63 -32.71 20.53 -13.99
CA MET A 63 -32.24 19.14 -13.80
C MET A 63 -33.39 18.13 -13.94
N GLU A 64 -34.61 18.52 -13.64
CA GLU A 64 -35.81 17.67 -13.80
C GLU A 64 -36.03 17.19 -15.26
N GLN A 65 -35.46 17.90 -16.23
CA GLN A 65 -35.54 17.56 -17.65
C GLN A 65 -34.42 16.61 -18.10
N GLN A 66 -33.40 16.41 -17.26
CA GLN A 66 -32.20 15.59 -17.54
C GLN A 66 -32.01 14.57 -16.43
N ARG A 67 -32.68 13.45 -16.52
CA ARG A 67 -32.67 12.39 -15.52
C ARG A 67 -32.10 11.08 -16.07
N PRO A 68 -30.79 11.01 -16.35
CA PRO A 68 -30.18 9.80 -16.87
C PRO A 68 -30.30 8.66 -15.85
N ALA A 69 -30.61 7.48 -16.33
CA ALA A 69 -30.64 6.28 -15.50
C ALA A 69 -29.23 5.94 -14.96
N GLY A 70 -29.16 5.52 -13.71
CA GLY A 70 -27.92 5.20 -13.03
C GLY A 70 -27.18 6.38 -12.39
N ASP A 71 -27.58 7.60 -12.70
CA ASP A 71 -27.08 8.86 -12.13
C ASP A 71 -25.53 8.99 -12.05
N GLY A 72 -24.86 8.58 -13.13
CA GLY A 72 -23.41 8.79 -13.29
C GLY A 72 -22.52 7.83 -12.49
N VAL A 73 -23.06 6.74 -11.97
CA VAL A 73 -22.24 5.68 -11.36
C VAL A 73 -22.85 4.30 -11.60
N VAL A 74 -22.03 3.37 -12.02
CA VAL A 74 -22.37 1.95 -12.16
C VAL A 74 -21.93 1.22 -10.89
N THR A 75 -22.85 0.52 -10.24
CA THR A 75 -22.60 -0.15 -8.96
C THR A 75 -23.08 -1.59 -8.99
N GLY A 76 -22.39 -2.47 -8.29
CA GLY A 76 -22.77 -3.87 -8.19
C GLY A 76 -21.69 -4.73 -7.55
N TRP A 77 -21.75 -6.02 -7.82
CA TRP A 77 -20.75 -6.97 -7.38
C TRP A 77 -20.42 -7.97 -8.49
N GLY A 78 -19.31 -8.64 -8.35
CA GLY A 78 -18.88 -9.72 -9.23
C GLY A 78 -17.75 -10.49 -8.60
N THR A 79 -16.93 -11.16 -9.42
CA THR A 79 -15.78 -11.91 -8.94
C THR A 79 -14.50 -11.49 -9.64
N ILE A 80 -13.38 -11.67 -8.94
CA ILE A 80 -12.03 -11.63 -9.49
C ILE A 80 -11.37 -12.97 -9.11
N ASN A 81 -10.99 -13.75 -10.12
CA ASN A 81 -10.48 -15.10 -9.93
C ASN A 81 -11.41 -15.96 -9.05
N GLY A 82 -12.72 -15.88 -9.29
CA GLY A 82 -13.76 -16.60 -8.56
C GLY A 82 -14.06 -16.08 -7.15
N ARG A 83 -13.45 -14.97 -6.71
CA ARG A 83 -13.61 -14.41 -5.37
C ARG A 83 -14.42 -13.12 -5.41
N MET A 84 -15.40 -12.99 -4.52
CA MET A 84 -16.37 -11.89 -4.49
C MET A 84 -15.71 -10.53 -4.25
N VAL A 85 -16.19 -9.52 -4.98
CA VAL A 85 -15.82 -8.12 -4.81
C VAL A 85 -17.01 -7.22 -5.13
N TYR A 86 -17.19 -6.14 -4.37
CA TYR A 86 -18.13 -5.07 -4.66
C TYR A 86 -17.43 -3.94 -5.38
N VAL A 87 -18.08 -3.39 -6.39
CA VAL A 87 -17.49 -2.36 -7.27
C VAL A 87 -18.43 -1.20 -7.49
N TYR A 88 -17.85 -0.01 -7.59
CA TYR A 88 -18.49 1.13 -8.21
C TYR A 88 -17.56 1.76 -9.24
N SER A 89 -18.13 2.26 -10.33
CA SER A 89 -17.40 2.94 -11.39
C SER A 89 -18.13 4.22 -11.77
N GLN A 90 -17.48 5.36 -11.54
CA GLN A 90 -18.05 6.67 -11.89
C GLN A 90 -18.01 6.87 -13.39
N ASP A 91 -19.12 7.33 -13.95
CA ASP A 91 -19.30 7.56 -15.38
C ASP A 91 -19.12 9.04 -15.71
N PHE A 92 -17.93 9.40 -16.18
CA PHE A 92 -17.62 10.77 -16.58
C PHE A 92 -18.51 11.30 -17.72
N THR A 93 -19.11 10.41 -18.51
CA THR A 93 -20.04 10.80 -19.59
C THR A 93 -21.35 11.37 -19.08
N VAL A 94 -21.70 11.11 -17.81
CA VAL A 94 -22.90 11.60 -17.14
C VAL A 94 -22.53 12.69 -16.13
N PHE A 95 -22.84 13.94 -16.45
CA PHE A 95 -22.55 15.12 -15.60
C PHE A 95 -21.09 15.18 -15.10
N GLY A 96 -20.14 14.72 -15.92
CA GLY A 96 -18.72 14.66 -15.53
C GLY A 96 -18.44 13.73 -14.35
N GLY A 97 -19.25 12.69 -14.14
CA GLY A 97 -19.14 11.78 -13.00
C GLY A 97 -19.36 12.45 -11.64
N SER A 98 -19.96 13.64 -11.60
CA SER A 98 -20.14 14.41 -10.37
C SER A 98 -21.08 13.69 -9.39
N LEU A 99 -20.73 13.76 -8.10
CA LEU A 99 -21.46 13.10 -7.04
C LEU A 99 -22.69 13.91 -6.63
N SER A 100 -23.86 13.30 -6.79
CA SER A 100 -25.15 13.73 -6.26
C SER A 100 -25.48 12.97 -4.97
N GLU A 101 -26.54 13.35 -4.30
CA GLU A 101 -27.11 12.57 -3.19
C GLU A 101 -27.40 11.12 -3.61
N THR A 102 -28.08 10.94 -4.74
CA THR A 102 -28.47 9.63 -5.26
C THR A 102 -27.26 8.80 -5.71
N HIS A 103 -26.31 9.41 -6.38
CA HIS A 103 -25.02 8.79 -6.75
C HIS A 103 -24.29 8.26 -5.49
N ALA A 104 -24.21 9.07 -4.44
CA ALA A 104 -23.64 8.66 -3.17
C ALA A 104 -24.41 7.51 -2.51
N GLN A 105 -25.74 7.54 -2.52
CA GLN A 105 -26.57 6.46 -1.97
C GLN A 105 -26.32 5.11 -2.65
N LYS A 106 -26.09 5.09 -3.96
CA LYS A 106 -25.70 3.88 -4.68
C LYS A 106 -24.36 3.33 -4.23
N ILE A 107 -23.36 4.20 -4.07
CA ILE A 107 -22.03 3.81 -3.55
C ILE A 107 -22.16 3.29 -2.12
N CYS A 108 -22.85 4.01 -1.24
CA CYS A 108 -23.05 3.61 0.14
C CYS A 108 -23.71 2.25 0.26
N LYS A 109 -24.71 1.95 -0.58
CA LYS A 109 -25.41 0.67 -0.60
C LYS A 109 -24.44 -0.50 -0.83
N ILE A 110 -23.58 -0.41 -1.85
CA ILE A 110 -22.65 -1.50 -2.14
C ILE A 110 -21.56 -1.60 -1.07
N MET A 111 -21.12 -0.50 -0.46
CA MET A 111 -20.16 -0.53 0.65
C MET A 111 -20.76 -1.19 1.89
N ASP A 112 -22.02 -0.88 2.23
CA ASP A 112 -22.72 -1.54 3.35
C ASP A 112 -22.87 -3.05 3.08
N MET A 113 -23.22 -3.45 1.87
CA MET A 113 -23.30 -4.86 1.47
C MET A 113 -21.94 -5.55 1.52
N ALA A 114 -20.87 -4.89 1.09
CA ALA A 114 -19.52 -5.41 1.16
C ALA A 114 -19.10 -5.72 2.60
N MET A 115 -19.34 -4.80 3.53
CA MET A 115 -19.04 -4.99 4.95
C MET A 115 -19.89 -6.13 5.57
N GLN A 116 -21.17 -6.22 5.20
CA GLN A 116 -22.07 -7.29 5.69
C GLN A 116 -21.64 -8.66 5.20
N ASN A 117 -21.20 -8.75 3.94
CA ASN A 117 -20.79 -10.02 3.31
C ASN A 117 -19.31 -10.34 3.51
N GLY A 118 -18.51 -9.39 4.03
CA GLY A 118 -17.08 -9.57 4.22
C GLY A 118 -16.32 -9.70 2.89
N ALA A 119 -16.58 -8.80 1.95
CA ALA A 119 -15.93 -8.75 0.64
C ALA A 119 -15.28 -7.37 0.39
N PRO A 120 -14.18 -7.32 -0.36
CA PRO A 120 -13.51 -6.06 -0.71
C PRO A 120 -14.39 -5.10 -1.52
N VAL A 121 -14.04 -3.82 -1.47
CA VAL A 121 -14.61 -2.77 -2.31
C VAL A 121 -13.53 -2.23 -3.24
N ILE A 122 -13.83 -2.19 -4.55
CA ILE A 122 -13.01 -1.50 -5.53
C ILE A 122 -13.80 -0.33 -6.11
N GLY A 123 -13.29 0.88 -5.91
CA GLY A 123 -13.86 2.10 -6.46
C GLY A 123 -13.07 2.58 -7.67
N ILE A 124 -13.73 2.74 -8.81
CA ILE A 124 -13.15 3.35 -10.02
C ILE A 124 -13.61 4.80 -10.06
N ASN A 125 -12.67 5.72 -9.88
CA ASN A 125 -12.92 7.13 -9.70
C ASN A 125 -12.62 7.89 -10.98
N ASP A 126 -13.60 8.61 -11.50
CA ASP A 126 -13.54 9.49 -12.67
C ASP A 126 -14.60 10.56 -12.52
N SER A 127 -14.30 11.62 -11.75
CA SER A 127 -15.30 12.58 -11.29
C SER A 127 -14.76 14.01 -11.20
N GLY A 128 -15.55 14.94 -11.66
CA GLY A 128 -15.31 16.38 -11.47
C GLY A 128 -15.57 16.89 -10.05
N GLY A 129 -16.01 16.05 -9.12
CA GLY A 129 -16.30 16.44 -7.73
C GLY A 129 -17.80 16.51 -7.42
N ALA A 130 -18.20 17.42 -6.53
CA ALA A 130 -19.59 17.58 -6.11
C ALA A 130 -20.48 18.11 -7.25
N ARG A 131 -21.69 17.57 -7.36
CA ARG A 131 -22.70 18.11 -8.29
C ARG A 131 -23.25 19.42 -7.75
N ILE A 132 -22.81 20.54 -8.31
CA ILE A 132 -23.09 21.90 -7.81
C ILE A 132 -24.57 22.20 -7.72
N GLN A 133 -25.37 21.69 -8.68
CA GLN A 133 -26.81 21.90 -8.76
C GLN A 133 -27.58 21.34 -7.54
N GLU A 134 -27.00 20.39 -6.83
CA GLU A 134 -27.61 19.79 -5.64
C GLU A 134 -27.12 20.43 -4.32
N GLY A 135 -26.18 21.33 -4.39
CA GLY A 135 -25.70 22.09 -3.24
C GLY A 135 -25.23 21.19 -2.09
N VAL A 136 -25.73 21.46 -0.87
CA VAL A 136 -25.33 20.75 0.34
C VAL A 136 -25.69 19.26 0.34
N ALA A 137 -26.68 18.83 -0.44
CA ALA A 137 -27.05 17.41 -0.55
C ALA A 137 -25.91 16.58 -1.17
N SER A 138 -25.17 17.16 -2.13
CA SER A 138 -23.95 16.54 -2.67
C SER A 138 -22.87 16.39 -1.59
N LEU A 139 -22.66 17.41 -0.74
CA LEU A 139 -21.70 17.36 0.36
C LEU A 139 -22.10 16.31 1.42
N ALA A 140 -23.39 16.22 1.74
CA ALA A 140 -23.91 15.18 2.63
C ALA A 140 -23.63 13.78 2.05
N GLY A 141 -23.82 13.60 0.73
CA GLY A 141 -23.50 12.37 0.05
C GLY A 141 -22.02 11.97 0.18
N TYR A 142 -21.10 12.92 0.03
CA TYR A 142 -19.68 12.67 0.31
C TYR A 142 -19.42 12.22 1.76
N ALA A 143 -20.01 12.91 2.72
CA ALA A 143 -19.83 12.57 4.14
C ALA A 143 -20.34 11.15 4.45
N GLU A 144 -21.43 10.72 3.84
CA GLU A 144 -21.96 9.35 3.95
C GLU A 144 -21.00 8.30 3.39
N VAL A 145 -20.34 8.59 2.27
CA VAL A 145 -19.30 7.72 1.72
C VAL A 145 -18.08 7.68 2.62
N PHE A 146 -17.61 8.84 3.11
CA PHE A 146 -16.46 8.92 4.02
C PHE A 146 -16.69 8.13 5.31
N GLN A 147 -17.89 8.22 5.89
CA GLN A 147 -18.22 7.45 7.09
C GLN A 147 -18.09 5.94 6.83
N ARG A 148 -18.48 5.47 5.66
CA ARG A 148 -18.34 4.05 5.29
C ARG A 148 -16.90 3.66 5.03
N ASN A 149 -16.08 4.53 4.43
CA ASN A 149 -14.64 4.28 4.31
C ASN A 149 -14.00 4.08 5.70
N VAL A 150 -14.35 4.92 6.67
CA VAL A 150 -13.86 4.80 8.05
C VAL A 150 -14.29 3.49 8.69
N MET A 151 -15.57 3.12 8.56
CA MET A 151 -16.09 1.87 9.15
C MET A 151 -15.54 0.61 8.47
N ALA A 152 -15.27 0.66 7.18
CA ALA A 152 -14.70 -0.46 6.42
C ALA A 152 -13.19 -0.65 6.64
N SER A 153 -12.49 0.38 7.12
CA SER A 153 -11.05 0.36 7.35
C SER A 153 -10.66 -0.76 8.32
N GLY A 154 -9.78 -1.66 7.89
CA GLY A 154 -9.38 -2.84 8.65
C GLY A 154 -10.45 -3.93 8.76
N VAL A 155 -11.59 -3.79 8.08
CA VAL A 155 -12.67 -4.80 8.02
C VAL A 155 -12.69 -5.53 6.69
N VAL A 156 -12.72 -4.79 5.60
CA VAL A 156 -12.60 -5.29 4.23
C VAL A 156 -11.56 -4.47 3.47
N PRO A 157 -10.76 -5.06 2.59
CA PRO A 157 -9.84 -4.30 1.74
C PRO A 157 -10.60 -3.30 0.87
N GLN A 158 -10.06 -2.09 0.78
CA GLN A 158 -10.58 -1.00 -0.04
C GLN A 158 -9.52 -0.57 -1.04
N ILE A 159 -9.83 -0.63 -2.33
CA ILE A 159 -8.91 -0.27 -3.42
C ILE A 159 -9.55 0.83 -4.25
N SER A 160 -8.80 1.90 -4.50
CA SER A 160 -9.22 3.02 -5.34
C SER A 160 -8.39 3.06 -6.62
N LEU A 161 -9.06 3.08 -7.76
CA LEU A 161 -8.46 3.22 -9.08
C LEU A 161 -8.86 4.61 -9.62
N ILE A 162 -7.88 5.49 -9.77
CA ILE A 162 -8.11 6.86 -10.27
C ILE A 162 -7.86 6.85 -11.77
N MET A 163 -8.93 6.91 -12.54
CA MET A 163 -8.91 6.75 -13.99
C MET A 163 -9.39 7.99 -14.75
N GLY A 164 -9.34 9.11 -14.08
CA GLY A 164 -9.70 10.40 -14.63
C GLY A 164 -9.53 11.49 -13.58
N PRO A 165 -10.15 12.66 -13.74
CA PRO A 165 -10.19 13.68 -12.72
C PRO A 165 -10.75 13.15 -11.40
N CYS A 166 -10.15 13.55 -10.29
CA CYS A 166 -10.62 13.33 -8.94
C CYS A 166 -10.30 14.59 -8.14
N ALA A 167 -11.26 15.51 -8.01
CA ALA A 167 -11.02 16.86 -7.52
C ALA A 167 -11.94 17.23 -6.35
N GLY A 168 -11.47 18.13 -5.49
CA GLY A 168 -12.23 18.62 -4.36
C GLY A 168 -12.57 17.53 -3.35
N GLY A 169 -13.83 17.45 -2.93
CA GLY A 169 -14.31 16.43 -2.00
C GLY A 169 -14.07 14.98 -2.45
N ALA A 170 -13.96 14.75 -3.76
CA ALA A 170 -13.74 13.43 -4.32
C ALA A 170 -12.42 12.77 -3.91
N VAL A 171 -11.40 13.54 -3.49
CA VAL A 171 -10.07 12.99 -3.15
C VAL A 171 -10.02 12.30 -1.80
N TYR A 172 -10.93 12.66 -0.88
CA TYR A 172 -10.83 12.19 0.51
C TYR A 172 -11.28 10.73 0.68
N SER A 173 -12.27 10.27 -0.09
CA SER A 173 -12.67 8.86 -0.06
C SER A 173 -11.51 7.95 -0.48
N PRO A 174 -10.86 8.13 -1.65
CA PRO A 174 -9.67 7.38 -2.00
C PRO A 174 -8.54 7.47 -0.97
N ALA A 175 -8.30 8.65 -0.41
CA ALA A 175 -7.24 8.86 0.58
C ALA A 175 -7.42 8.04 1.88
N MET A 176 -8.64 7.59 2.18
CA MET A 176 -8.95 6.71 3.31
C MET A 176 -8.95 5.23 2.96
N THR A 177 -8.80 4.87 1.69
CA THR A 177 -8.71 3.47 1.26
C THR A 177 -7.31 2.89 1.47
N ASP A 178 -7.17 1.58 1.32
CA ASP A 178 -5.92 0.87 1.60
C ASP A 178 -4.89 1.06 0.49
N PHE A 179 -5.33 1.05 -0.78
CA PHE A 179 -4.47 1.20 -1.95
C PHE A 179 -5.09 2.15 -2.97
N ILE A 180 -4.25 2.97 -3.57
CA ILE A 180 -4.61 3.93 -4.62
C ILE A 180 -3.72 3.71 -5.83
N PHE A 181 -4.31 3.38 -6.97
CA PHE A 181 -3.62 3.31 -8.26
C PHE A 181 -4.09 4.42 -9.18
N MET A 182 -3.17 4.99 -9.91
CA MET A 182 -3.44 6.10 -10.84
C MET A 182 -3.00 5.75 -12.25
N VAL A 183 -3.71 6.30 -13.24
CA VAL A 183 -3.31 6.25 -14.66
C VAL A 183 -2.47 7.48 -14.98
N LYS A 184 -1.30 7.28 -15.58
CA LYS A 184 -0.41 8.38 -16.00
C LYS A 184 -1.10 9.25 -17.05
N ASP A 185 -0.81 10.54 -17.01
CA ASP A 185 -1.23 11.56 -17.99
C ASP A 185 -2.74 11.74 -18.21
N SER A 186 -3.59 10.94 -17.55
CA SER A 186 -5.05 11.00 -17.70
C SER A 186 -5.82 11.09 -16.38
N SER A 187 -5.17 10.81 -15.26
CA SER A 187 -5.78 10.90 -13.93
C SER A 187 -5.09 11.94 -13.06
N TYR A 188 -5.89 12.63 -12.25
CA TYR A 188 -5.43 13.70 -11.39
C TYR A 188 -6.15 13.66 -10.05
N MET A 189 -5.42 13.91 -8.96
CA MET A 189 -5.98 14.11 -7.62
C MET A 189 -5.47 15.45 -7.08
N PHE A 190 -6.38 16.36 -6.75
CA PHE A 190 -6.02 17.61 -6.07
C PHE A 190 -7.21 18.20 -5.34
N VAL A 191 -6.96 18.98 -4.28
CA VAL A 191 -8.01 19.67 -3.54
C VAL A 191 -8.67 20.72 -4.43
N THR A 192 -7.86 21.48 -5.17
CA THR A 192 -8.32 22.44 -6.17
C THR A 192 -7.43 22.39 -7.41
N GLY A 193 -8.01 22.64 -8.58
CA GLY A 193 -7.28 22.58 -9.84
C GLY A 193 -6.31 23.75 -10.06
N PRO A 194 -5.47 23.67 -11.11
CA PRO A 194 -4.42 24.66 -11.43
C PRO A 194 -4.89 26.11 -11.49
N ASP A 195 -6.09 26.37 -12.00
CA ASP A 195 -6.64 27.72 -12.14
C ASP A 195 -6.90 28.38 -10.77
N VAL A 196 -7.40 27.62 -9.81
CA VAL A 196 -7.62 28.10 -8.45
C VAL A 196 -6.28 28.31 -7.74
N VAL A 197 -5.32 27.39 -7.91
CA VAL A 197 -3.96 27.52 -7.38
C VAL A 197 -3.33 28.82 -7.89
N LYS A 198 -3.40 29.07 -9.20
CA LYS A 198 -2.90 30.30 -9.81
C LYS A 198 -3.55 31.56 -9.21
N THR A 199 -4.86 31.52 -8.99
CA THR A 199 -5.61 32.68 -8.45
C THR A 199 -5.24 32.97 -6.99
N VAL A 200 -5.04 31.93 -6.19
CA VAL A 200 -4.85 32.05 -4.73
C VAL A 200 -3.38 32.22 -4.35
N THR A 201 -2.48 31.45 -4.98
CA THR A 201 -1.05 31.39 -4.60
C THR A 201 -0.13 32.04 -5.63
N ASN A 202 -0.64 32.42 -6.80
CA ASN A 202 0.11 32.89 -7.97
C ASN A 202 1.09 31.84 -8.57
N GLU A 203 0.95 30.57 -8.19
CA GLU A 203 1.73 29.48 -8.77
C GLU A 203 1.13 29.09 -10.13
N VAL A 204 2.00 28.87 -11.12
CA VAL A 204 1.60 28.37 -12.44
C VAL A 204 2.07 26.93 -12.56
N VAL A 205 1.11 26.00 -12.53
CA VAL A 205 1.37 24.55 -12.60
C VAL A 205 0.39 23.90 -13.56
N THR A 206 0.81 22.81 -14.17
CA THR A 206 -0.08 21.93 -14.94
C THR A 206 -0.85 20.99 -13.99
N ALA A 207 -1.92 20.36 -14.48
CA ALA A 207 -2.66 19.36 -13.70
C ALA A 207 -1.76 18.17 -13.34
N GLU A 208 -0.88 17.72 -14.25
CA GLU A 208 0.07 16.64 -14.01
C GLU A 208 1.11 17.00 -12.94
N GLU A 209 1.65 18.21 -12.98
CA GLU A 209 2.62 18.68 -11.96
C GLU A 209 1.98 18.85 -10.60
N LEU A 210 0.72 19.31 -10.55
CA LEU A 210 0.01 19.55 -9.29
C LEU A 210 -0.44 18.26 -8.61
N GLY A 211 -1.05 17.34 -9.37
CA GLY A 211 -1.69 16.17 -8.82
C GLY A 211 -1.79 14.98 -9.76
N GLY A 212 -0.89 14.86 -10.73
CA GLY A 212 -0.82 13.67 -11.59
C GLY A 212 -0.23 12.45 -10.90
N ALA A 213 -0.27 11.33 -11.60
CA ALA A 213 0.20 10.04 -11.09
C ALA A 213 1.66 10.10 -10.62
N SER A 214 2.54 10.75 -11.39
CA SER A 214 3.95 10.90 -11.04
C SER A 214 4.17 11.72 -9.76
N THR A 215 3.38 12.77 -9.55
CA THR A 215 3.45 13.58 -8.32
C THR A 215 3.04 12.76 -7.10
N HIS A 216 1.95 12.01 -7.21
CA HIS A 216 1.42 11.27 -6.07
C HIS A 216 2.15 9.97 -5.76
N THR A 217 2.83 9.37 -6.72
CA THR A 217 3.68 8.19 -6.47
C THR A 217 5.10 8.52 -6.04
N LYS A 218 5.61 9.75 -6.32
CA LYS A 218 7.02 10.08 -6.05
C LYS A 218 7.22 11.12 -4.95
N LYS A 219 6.26 12.04 -4.76
CA LYS A 219 6.42 13.19 -3.85
C LYS A 219 5.50 13.11 -2.64
N SER A 220 4.21 12.88 -2.83
CA SER A 220 3.21 12.96 -1.76
C SER A 220 2.90 11.63 -1.08
N SER A 221 3.24 10.51 -1.69
CA SER A 221 2.84 9.14 -1.26
C SER A 221 1.34 8.87 -1.23
N VAL A 222 0.53 9.70 -1.86
CA VAL A 222 -0.92 9.49 -1.92
C VAL A 222 -1.26 8.25 -2.75
N ALA A 223 -0.56 8.03 -3.86
CA ALA A 223 -0.78 6.86 -4.71
C ALA A 223 0.30 5.79 -4.49
N ASP A 224 -0.13 4.54 -4.54
CA ASP A 224 0.70 3.35 -4.33
C ASP A 224 1.29 2.80 -5.63
N GLY A 225 0.71 3.14 -6.77
CA GLY A 225 1.18 2.74 -8.09
C GLY A 225 0.65 3.66 -9.20
N ALA A 226 1.40 3.74 -10.29
CA ALA A 226 1.05 4.50 -11.49
C ALA A 226 1.32 3.67 -12.74
N PHE A 227 0.32 3.56 -13.61
CA PHE A 227 0.34 2.69 -14.78
C PHE A 227 0.01 3.47 -16.06
N GLU A 228 0.38 2.92 -17.22
CA GLU A 228 0.34 3.65 -18.48
C GLU A 228 -1.08 3.92 -19.00
N ASN A 229 -2.04 3.04 -18.68
CA ASN A 229 -3.41 3.14 -19.18
C ASN A 229 -4.41 2.42 -18.28
N ASP A 230 -5.70 2.56 -18.60
CA ASP A 230 -6.80 1.93 -17.87
C ASP A 230 -6.66 0.39 -17.83
N VAL A 231 -6.28 -0.24 -18.93
CA VAL A 231 -6.17 -1.71 -19.03
C VAL A 231 -5.10 -2.25 -18.09
N GLU A 232 -3.92 -1.64 -18.10
CA GLU A 232 -2.81 -2.03 -17.22
C GLU A 232 -3.19 -1.81 -15.74
N THR A 233 -3.81 -0.67 -15.42
CA THR A 233 -4.25 -0.37 -14.05
C THR A 233 -5.25 -1.41 -13.54
N LEU A 234 -6.20 -1.84 -14.37
CA LEU A 234 -7.16 -2.88 -14.02
C LEU A 234 -6.51 -4.25 -13.85
N ALA A 235 -5.55 -4.59 -14.70
CA ALA A 235 -4.79 -5.84 -14.60
C ALA A 235 -3.97 -5.88 -13.30
N GLU A 236 -3.32 -4.76 -12.94
CA GLU A 236 -2.55 -4.67 -11.69
C GLU A 236 -3.45 -4.66 -10.45
N ALA A 237 -4.64 -4.09 -10.53
CA ALA A 237 -5.64 -4.21 -9.46
C ALA A 237 -6.08 -5.66 -9.24
N ARG A 238 -6.30 -6.43 -10.31
CA ARG A 238 -6.58 -7.88 -10.24
C ARG A 238 -5.41 -8.65 -9.61
N ARG A 239 -4.18 -8.30 -9.99
CA ARG A 239 -2.97 -8.92 -9.44
C ARG A 239 -2.81 -8.63 -7.94
N LEU A 240 -3.01 -7.38 -7.51
CA LEU A 240 -3.02 -7.02 -6.09
C LEU A 240 -4.10 -7.80 -5.33
N PHE A 241 -5.32 -7.82 -5.84
CA PHE A 241 -6.44 -8.52 -5.21
C PHE A 241 -6.14 -10.00 -4.93
N ASP A 242 -5.33 -10.63 -5.78
CA ASP A 242 -4.95 -12.03 -5.65
C ASP A 242 -4.04 -12.32 -4.43
N PHE A 243 -3.33 -11.31 -3.92
CA PHE A 243 -2.56 -11.42 -2.68
C PHE A 243 -3.38 -11.21 -1.40
N LEU A 244 -4.58 -10.62 -1.50
CA LEU A 244 -5.32 -10.15 -0.36
C LEU A 244 -6.39 -11.14 0.12
N PRO A 245 -6.70 -11.18 1.43
CA PRO A 245 -7.90 -11.84 1.93
C PRO A 245 -9.16 -11.06 1.52
N LEU A 246 -10.33 -11.67 1.62
CA LEU A 246 -11.59 -10.98 1.38
C LEU A 246 -11.98 -10.03 2.53
N ASN A 247 -11.57 -10.36 3.75
CA ASN A 247 -11.87 -9.57 4.95
C ASN A 247 -10.90 -9.91 6.08
N ASN A 248 -11.00 -9.21 7.19
CA ASN A 248 -10.13 -9.35 8.36
C ASN A 248 -10.32 -10.65 9.17
N ARG A 249 -11.27 -11.49 8.81
CA ARG A 249 -11.55 -12.81 9.49
C ARG A 249 -11.13 -13.99 8.63
N GLN A 250 -10.67 -13.75 7.42
CA GLN A 250 -10.20 -14.78 6.50
C GLN A 250 -8.73 -14.52 6.16
N LYS A 251 -8.02 -15.60 5.90
CA LYS A 251 -6.63 -15.49 5.39
C LYS A 251 -6.64 -15.31 3.88
N ALA A 252 -5.56 -14.75 3.36
CA ALA A 252 -5.31 -14.69 1.92
C ALA A 252 -5.33 -16.09 1.30
N PRO A 253 -5.72 -16.22 0.01
CA PRO A 253 -5.78 -17.52 -0.64
C PRO A 253 -4.39 -18.13 -0.78
N VAL A 254 -4.29 -19.43 -0.52
CA VAL A 254 -3.08 -20.20 -0.82
C VAL A 254 -3.11 -20.56 -2.30
N ARG A 255 -2.07 -20.19 -3.04
CA ARG A 255 -1.94 -20.47 -4.47
C ARG A 255 -1.04 -21.69 -4.70
N PRO A 256 -1.26 -22.46 -5.75
CA PRO A 256 -0.28 -23.46 -6.19
C PRO A 256 1.09 -22.82 -6.39
N PHE A 257 2.15 -23.52 -6.04
CA PHE A 257 3.53 -23.10 -6.23
C PHE A 257 4.36 -24.29 -6.75
N PHE A 258 5.43 -23.98 -7.47
CA PHE A 258 6.26 -24.99 -8.12
C PHE A 258 7.67 -25.10 -7.53
N ASP A 259 8.04 -24.14 -6.69
CA ASP A 259 9.34 -24.16 -6.00
C ASP A 259 9.46 -25.31 -4.98
N ASP A 260 10.61 -25.93 -4.92
CA ASP A 260 10.90 -26.93 -3.89
C ASP A 260 10.87 -26.27 -2.50
N VAL A 261 10.13 -26.86 -1.58
CA VAL A 261 10.04 -26.38 -0.17
C VAL A 261 11.39 -26.41 0.55
N ASN A 262 12.34 -27.20 0.09
CA ASN A 262 13.71 -27.28 0.60
C ASN A 262 14.73 -26.54 -0.25
N ARG A 263 14.29 -25.76 -1.23
CA ARG A 263 15.19 -25.01 -2.13
C ARG A 263 16.23 -24.22 -1.32
N VAL A 264 17.48 -24.44 -1.70
CA VAL A 264 18.66 -23.74 -1.16
C VAL A 264 19.17 -22.78 -2.22
N GLU A 265 19.44 -21.56 -1.85
CA GLU A 265 19.86 -20.50 -2.77
C GLU A 265 21.34 -20.14 -2.52
N THR A 266 22.24 -20.89 -3.13
CA THR A 266 23.68 -20.78 -2.89
C THR A 266 24.27 -19.40 -3.24
N SER A 267 23.64 -18.69 -4.18
CA SER A 267 24.06 -17.34 -4.58
C SER A 267 23.90 -16.29 -3.44
N LEU A 268 23.12 -16.59 -2.41
CA LEU A 268 22.98 -15.72 -1.25
C LEU A 268 24.25 -15.68 -0.37
N ASP A 269 25.08 -16.73 -0.41
CA ASP A 269 26.31 -16.78 0.38
C ASP A 269 27.34 -15.70 -0.05
N THR A 270 27.18 -15.15 -1.25
CA THR A 270 28.04 -14.08 -1.81
C THR A 270 27.28 -12.79 -2.11
N LEU A 271 26.04 -12.64 -1.63
CA LEU A 271 25.23 -11.44 -1.89
C LEU A 271 25.79 -10.21 -1.18
N ILE A 272 26.26 -10.39 0.06
CA ILE A 272 26.83 -9.30 0.85
C ILE A 272 28.27 -9.05 0.42
N PRO A 273 28.62 -7.83 -0.02
CA PRO A 273 30.01 -7.48 -0.33
C PRO A 273 30.92 -7.53 0.89
N ASP A 274 32.19 -7.91 0.69
CA ASP A 274 33.20 -7.94 1.76
C ASP A 274 33.39 -6.56 2.40
N ASN A 275 33.30 -5.49 1.60
CA ASN A 275 33.36 -4.13 2.12
C ASN A 275 31.98 -3.71 2.66
N ALA A 276 31.89 -3.48 3.96
CA ALA A 276 30.67 -3.07 4.65
C ALA A 276 30.02 -1.78 4.14
N ASN A 277 30.75 -0.96 3.38
CA ASN A 277 30.26 0.28 2.79
C ASN A 277 29.84 0.13 1.32
N THR A 278 30.04 -1.04 0.72
CA THR A 278 29.55 -1.32 -0.64
C THR A 278 28.08 -1.72 -0.58
N PRO A 279 27.18 -1.01 -1.26
CA PRO A 279 25.76 -1.36 -1.28
C PRO A 279 25.52 -2.62 -2.12
N TYR A 280 24.43 -3.30 -1.83
CA TYR A 280 23.85 -4.37 -2.65
C TYR A 280 22.36 -4.15 -2.77
N ASP A 281 21.72 -4.78 -3.78
CA ASP A 281 20.29 -4.64 -4.02
C ASP A 281 19.50 -5.68 -3.20
N MET A 282 18.75 -5.19 -2.20
CA MET A 282 17.91 -6.05 -1.36
C MET A 282 16.77 -6.72 -2.16
N LYS A 283 16.36 -6.16 -3.29
CA LYS A 283 15.36 -6.81 -4.16
C LYS A 283 15.85 -8.17 -4.66
N GLU A 284 17.16 -8.34 -4.87
CA GLU A 284 17.73 -9.63 -5.26
C GLU A 284 17.43 -10.72 -4.20
N LEU A 285 17.60 -10.40 -2.92
CA LEU A 285 17.23 -11.32 -1.84
C LEU A 285 15.72 -11.61 -1.85
N ILE A 286 14.88 -10.58 -1.97
CA ILE A 286 13.42 -10.74 -1.98
C ILE A 286 12.99 -11.70 -3.10
N HIS A 287 13.47 -11.50 -4.33
CA HIS A 287 13.18 -12.36 -5.47
C HIS A 287 13.62 -13.82 -5.24
N LYS A 288 14.78 -14.01 -4.60
CA LYS A 288 15.28 -15.36 -4.29
C LYS A 288 14.49 -16.07 -3.18
N LEU A 289 13.84 -15.30 -2.29
CA LEU A 289 12.98 -15.86 -1.25
C LEU A 289 11.56 -16.15 -1.75
N ALA A 290 11.04 -15.38 -2.68
CA ALA A 290 9.70 -15.49 -3.20
C ALA A 290 9.48 -16.78 -4.03
N ASP A 291 8.28 -17.35 -3.97
CA ASP A 291 7.85 -18.38 -4.90
C ASP A 291 7.94 -17.82 -6.34
N GLU A 292 8.56 -18.57 -7.25
CA GLU A 292 8.80 -18.19 -8.66
C GLU A 292 9.46 -16.81 -8.84
N GLY A 293 10.06 -16.25 -7.78
CA GLY A 293 10.67 -14.93 -7.79
C GLY A 293 9.67 -13.77 -7.91
N ASP A 294 8.39 -13.99 -7.63
CA ASP A 294 7.34 -12.97 -7.77
C ASP A 294 7.30 -12.02 -6.58
N PHE A 295 7.62 -10.75 -6.81
CA PHE A 295 7.51 -9.67 -5.82
C PHE A 295 6.59 -8.57 -6.33
N TYR A 296 5.47 -8.35 -5.63
CA TYR A 296 4.54 -7.27 -5.90
C TYR A 296 4.88 -6.08 -5.02
N GLU A 297 5.69 -5.16 -5.55
CA GLU A 297 6.15 -3.98 -4.80
C GLU A 297 5.06 -2.92 -4.70
N ILE A 298 4.87 -2.36 -3.51
CA ILE A 298 3.94 -1.26 -3.20
C ILE A 298 4.76 0.01 -3.00
N GLN A 299 4.34 1.13 -3.60
CA GLN A 299 5.04 2.42 -3.55
C GLN A 299 6.51 2.33 -4.03
N GLU A 300 6.73 1.66 -5.14
CA GLU A 300 8.08 1.45 -5.71
C GLU A 300 8.84 2.77 -5.92
N ASP A 301 8.15 3.82 -6.30
CA ASP A 301 8.75 5.12 -6.61
C ASP A 301 8.88 6.07 -5.42
N TYR A 302 8.32 5.71 -4.25
CA TYR A 302 8.37 6.53 -3.04
C TYR A 302 9.26 5.90 -1.97
N ALA A 303 10.03 6.75 -1.24
CA ALA A 303 10.89 6.32 -0.14
C ALA A 303 11.66 5.02 -0.50
N LYS A 304 12.48 5.09 -1.55
CA LYS A 304 13.15 3.90 -2.14
C LYS A 304 14.20 3.29 -1.24
N ASN A 305 14.55 3.93 -0.13
CA ASN A 305 15.41 3.40 0.93
C ASN A 305 14.72 2.32 1.78
N ILE A 306 13.40 2.13 1.63
CA ILE A 306 12.66 1.00 2.18
C ILE A 306 11.76 0.37 1.12
N LEU A 307 11.72 -0.96 1.11
CA LEU A 307 10.90 -1.76 0.20
C LEU A 307 9.70 -2.31 0.96
N THR A 308 8.52 -2.20 0.37
CA THR A 308 7.30 -2.79 0.89
C THR A 308 6.55 -3.49 -0.24
N GLY A 309 5.96 -4.64 0.03
CA GLY A 309 5.20 -5.36 -0.99
C GLY A 309 4.85 -6.78 -0.55
N PHE A 310 4.29 -7.52 -1.47
CA PHE A 310 3.83 -8.89 -1.23
C PHE A 310 4.64 -9.89 -2.03
N ILE A 311 4.97 -11.01 -1.39
CA ILE A 311 5.49 -12.23 -2.02
C ILE A 311 4.58 -13.39 -1.64
N ARG A 312 4.81 -14.55 -2.26
CA ARG A 312 4.30 -15.82 -1.75
C ARG A 312 5.44 -16.69 -1.28
N MET A 313 5.20 -17.39 -0.19
CA MET A 313 6.08 -18.41 0.34
C MET A 313 5.24 -19.66 0.60
N GLU A 314 5.56 -20.77 -0.08
CA GLU A 314 4.74 -21.99 -0.11
C GLU A 314 3.26 -21.69 -0.42
N GLY A 315 3.04 -20.82 -1.42
CA GLY A 315 1.72 -20.42 -1.91
C GLY A 315 0.98 -19.40 -1.04
N SER A 316 1.46 -19.11 0.16
CA SER A 316 0.83 -18.20 1.12
C SER A 316 1.38 -16.77 0.96
N THR A 317 0.49 -15.79 1.02
CA THR A 317 0.88 -14.36 0.99
C THR A 317 1.67 -13.98 2.22
N VAL A 318 2.79 -13.27 2.01
CA VAL A 318 3.64 -12.69 3.04
C VAL A 318 3.93 -11.23 2.67
N GLY A 319 3.73 -10.32 3.61
CA GLY A 319 4.16 -8.94 3.47
C GLY A 319 5.66 -8.82 3.73
N VAL A 320 6.36 -8.09 2.88
CA VAL A 320 7.80 -7.82 3.02
C VAL A 320 8.03 -6.37 3.36
N VAL A 321 8.86 -6.14 4.38
CA VAL A 321 9.43 -4.83 4.71
C VAL A 321 10.94 -4.98 4.75
N ALA A 322 11.67 -4.24 3.91
CA ALA A 322 13.10 -4.41 3.79
C ALA A 322 13.84 -3.08 3.61
N ASN A 323 14.98 -2.92 4.26
CA ASN A 323 15.86 -1.78 3.97
C ASN A 323 16.51 -1.96 2.60
N GLN A 324 16.70 -0.86 1.85
CA GLN A 324 17.38 -0.89 0.56
C GLN A 324 18.74 -0.17 0.65
N PRO A 325 19.85 -0.91 0.78
CA PRO A 325 21.18 -0.31 0.97
C PRO A 325 21.65 0.56 -0.19
N THR A 326 21.11 0.38 -1.39
CA THR A 326 21.47 1.19 -2.56
C THR A 326 20.95 2.63 -2.48
N VAL A 327 20.00 2.89 -1.58
CA VAL A 327 19.39 4.22 -1.40
C VAL A 327 19.56 4.66 0.06
N LEU A 328 20.23 5.79 0.28
CA LEU A 328 20.51 6.33 1.62
C LEU A 328 21.15 5.30 2.57
N ALA A 329 21.93 4.36 2.03
CA ALA A 329 22.53 3.24 2.78
C ALA A 329 21.50 2.40 3.59
N GLY A 330 20.23 2.45 3.26
CA GLY A 330 19.16 1.78 4.00
C GLY A 330 18.70 2.53 5.26
N CYS A 331 19.14 3.77 5.50
CA CYS A 331 18.67 4.58 6.64
C CYS A 331 17.17 4.72 6.65
N LEU A 332 16.57 4.79 7.85
CA LEU A 332 15.20 5.20 8.04
C LEU A 332 15.11 6.73 8.09
N ASP A 333 14.30 7.31 7.25
CA ASP A 333 13.90 8.71 7.28
C ASP A 333 12.39 8.84 7.55
N ILE A 334 11.87 10.05 7.48
CA ILE A 334 10.44 10.34 7.68
C ILE A 334 9.60 9.52 6.72
N ASP A 335 9.96 9.54 5.44
CA ASP A 335 9.15 8.92 4.39
C ASP A 335 9.19 7.40 4.44
N ALA A 336 10.37 6.81 4.68
CA ALA A 336 10.52 5.38 4.89
C ALA A 336 9.73 4.89 6.12
N SER A 337 9.76 5.65 7.21
CA SER A 337 9.02 5.33 8.43
C SER A 337 7.51 5.33 8.20
N ARG A 338 6.99 6.33 7.48
CA ARG A 338 5.57 6.43 7.13
C ARG A 338 5.12 5.30 6.20
N LYS A 339 5.88 5.07 5.13
CA LYS A 339 5.62 3.99 4.15
C LYS A 339 5.55 2.63 4.84
N ALA A 340 6.57 2.29 5.59
CA ALA A 340 6.65 1.00 6.29
C ALA A 340 5.56 0.86 7.37
N ALA A 341 5.31 1.89 8.18
CA ALA A 341 4.28 1.84 9.22
C ALA A 341 2.88 1.60 8.64
N ARG A 342 2.53 2.27 7.55
CA ARG A 342 1.26 2.07 6.84
C ARG A 342 1.12 0.64 6.34
N PHE A 343 2.17 0.10 5.75
CA PHE A 343 2.18 -1.26 5.20
C PHE A 343 2.09 -2.33 6.30
N VAL A 344 2.84 -2.19 7.39
CA VAL A 344 2.79 -3.09 8.55
C VAL A 344 1.38 -3.12 9.15
N ARG A 345 0.75 -1.96 9.33
CA ARG A 345 -0.63 -1.88 9.84
C ARG A 345 -1.65 -2.54 8.91
N PHE A 346 -1.49 -2.38 7.60
CA PHE A 346 -2.32 -3.09 6.64
C PHE A 346 -2.18 -4.61 6.77
N CYS A 347 -0.95 -5.11 6.81
CA CYS A 347 -0.69 -6.54 6.97
C CYS A 347 -1.30 -7.08 8.26
N ASP A 348 -1.15 -6.37 9.38
CA ASP A 348 -1.71 -6.78 10.67
C ASP A 348 -3.25 -6.77 10.66
N ALA A 349 -3.87 -5.73 10.09
CA ALA A 349 -5.32 -5.62 9.98
C ALA A 349 -5.95 -6.77 9.19
N PHE A 350 -5.22 -7.31 8.21
CA PHE A 350 -5.71 -8.35 7.31
C PHE A 350 -5.02 -9.72 7.47
N GLU A 351 -4.47 -9.99 8.64
CA GLU A 351 -3.90 -11.30 8.99
C GLU A 351 -2.79 -11.79 8.04
N ILE A 352 -2.03 -10.87 7.45
CA ILE A 352 -0.91 -11.18 6.54
C ILE A 352 0.39 -11.24 7.34
N PRO A 353 1.09 -12.38 7.37
CA PRO A 353 2.41 -12.50 8.02
C PRO A 353 3.44 -11.53 7.44
N ILE A 354 4.39 -11.09 8.26
CA ILE A 354 5.38 -10.09 7.85
C ILE A 354 6.79 -10.70 7.91
N LEU A 355 7.51 -10.59 6.80
CA LEU A 355 8.95 -10.83 6.69
C LEU A 355 9.67 -9.49 6.67
N THR A 356 10.59 -9.29 7.62
CA THR A 356 11.43 -8.10 7.68
C THR A 356 12.87 -8.45 7.36
N LEU A 357 13.47 -7.78 6.38
CA LEU A 357 14.86 -7.94 5.98
C LEU A 357 15.63 -6.68 6.38
N VAL A 358 16.66 -6.83 7.21
CA VAL A 358 17.29 -5.71 7.90
C VAL A 358 18.73 -5.50 7.44
N ASP A 359 18.99 -4.32 6.91
CA ASP A 359 20.31 -3.72 6.75
C ASP A 359 20.18 -2.21 6.95
N VAL A 360 20.25 -1.75 8.20
CA VAL A 360 19.93 -0.38 8.58
C VAL A 360 21.02 0.21 9.49
N PRO A 361 21.70 1.28 9.05
CA PRO A 361 22.73 1.94 9.87
C PRO A 361 22.16 2.89 10.94
N GLY A 362 20.86 3.20 10.88
CA GLY A 362 20.19 4.08 11.82
C GLY A 362 19.08 4.90 11.16
N PHE A 363 18.54 5.85 11.92
CA PHE A 363 17.73 6.92 11.38
C PHE A 363 18.59 7.97 10.71
N LEU A 364 18.09 8.56 9.61
CA LEU A 364 18.79 9.59 8.87
C LEU A 364 18.94 10.87 9.72
N PRO A 365 20.15 11.34 10.01
CA PRO A 365 20.35 12.57 10.77
C PRO A 365 20.18 13.83 9.91
N GLY A 366 20.02 14.96 10.55
CA GLY A 366 20.03 16.26 9.90
C GLY A 366 18.83 17.14 10.27
N THR A 367 19.00 18.45 10.13
CA THR A 367 17.99 19.44 10.53
C THR A 367 16.68 19.28 9.79
N SER A 368 16.71 18.91 8.51
CA SER A 368 15.48 18.66 7.72
C SER A 368 14.66 17.49 8.28
N GLN A 369 15.33 16.44 8.76
CA GLN A 369 14.67 15.30 9.39
C GLN A 369 14.16 15.65 10.78
N GLU A 370 14.98 16.33 11.60
CA GLU A 370 14.58 16.73 12.95
C GLU A 370 13.40 17.72 12.91
N TYR A 371 13.46 18.75 12.05
CA TYR A 371 12.38 19.75 11.91
C TYR A 371 11.14 19.15 11.24
N GLY A 372 11.31 18.18 10.36
CA GLY A 372 10.22 17.42 9.76
C GLY A 372 9.56 16.41 10.70
N GLY A 373 10.13 16.17 11.88
CA GLY A 373 9.56 15.30 12.91
C GLY A 373 9.93 13.82 12.75
N VAL A 374 11.17 13.51 12.37
CA VAL A 374 11.66 12.12 12.23
C VAL A 374 11.39 11.28 13.49
N ILE A 375 11.50 11.87 14.70
CA ILE A 375 11.20 11.21 15.96
C ILE A 375 9.73 10.73 15.99
N LYS A 376 8.79 11.59 15.64
CA LYS A 376 7.36 11.29 15.61
C LYS A 376 7.04 10.26 14.52
N HIS A 377 7.62 10.40 13.35
CA HIS A 377 7.39 9.48 12.22
C HIS A 377 8.07 8.13 12.42
N GLY A 378 9.27 8.10 13.00
CA GLY A 378 9.92 6.84 13.41
C GLY A 378 9.13 6.10 14.48
N ALA A 379 8.52 6.84 15.41
CA ALA A 379 7.64 6.27 16.43
C ALA A 379 6.39 5.58 15.83
N LYS A 380 5.91 6.01 14.66
CA LYS A 380 4.80 5.32 13.95
C LYS A 380 5.18 3.91 13.53
N LEU A 381 6.39 3.72 13.01
CA LEU A 381 6.87 2.40 12.61
C LEU A 381 7.11 1.48 13.81
N LEU A 382 7.70 2.02 14.87
CA LEU A 382 7.85 1.32 16.14
C LEU A 382 6.50 0.88 16.71
N PHE A 383 5.52 1.79 16.68
CA PHE A 383 4.15 1.52 17.14
C PHE A 383 3.49 0.41 16.31
N ALA A 384 3.60 0.49 14.98
CA ALA A 384 3.01 -0.50 14.08
C ALA A 384 3.55 -1.91 14.33
N TYR A 385 4.86 -2.07 14.44
CA TYR A 385 5.47 -3.37 14.75
C TYR A 385 5.16 -3.87 16.16
N GLY A 386 5.17 -2.96 17.16
CA GLY A 386 4.87 -3.31 18.54
C GLY A 386 3.43 -3.76 18.75
N GLU A 387 2.50 -3.20 17.98
CA GLU A 387 1.08 -3.54 18.05
C GLU A 387 0.73 -4.80 17.25
N ALA A 388 1.44 -5.05 16.15
CA ALA A 388 1.13 -6.14 15.22
C ALA A 388 1.15 -7.51 15.91
N THR A 389 0.08 -8.26 15.69
CA THR A 389 -0.16 -9.60 16.28
C THR A 389 0.06 -10.75 15.30
N VAL A 390 0.19 -10.45 14.01
CA VAL A 390 0.48 -11.44 12.97
C VAL A 390 1.86 -12.09 13.16
N PRO A 391 2.13 -13.26 12.55
CA PRO A 391 3.45 -13.84 12.52
C PRO A 391 4.49 -12.85 11.97
N LYS A 392 5.60 -12.67 12.69
CA LYS A 392 6.70 -11.77 12.33
C LYS A 392 8.01 -12.53 12.33
N VAL A 393 8.63 -12.62 11.15
CA VAL A 393 9.95 -13.22 10.97
C VAL A 393 10.92 -12.15 10.48
N THR A 394 12.08 -12.05 11.11
CA THR A 394 13.10 -11.06 10.79
C THR A 394 14.39 -11.75 10.42
N VAL A 395 15.07 -11.25 9.37
CA VAL A 395 16.42 -11.69 8.98
C VAL A 395 17.30 -10.45 8.91
N ILE A 396 18.33 -10.41 9.76
CA ILE A 396 19.34 -9.36 9.77
C ILE A 396 20.48 -9.81 8.85
N THR A 397 20.64 -9.13 7.73
CA THR A 397 21.61 -9.50 6.70
C THR A 397 22.98 -8.85 6.94
N ARG A 398 23.01 -7.60 7.42
CA ARG A 398 24.24 -6.87 7.68
C ARG A 398 24.05 -5.91 8.87
N LYS A 399 23.90 -4.60 8.66
CA LYS A 399 23.81 -3.61 9.74
C LYS A 399 22.47 -3.61 10.44
N ALA A 400 22.50 -3.46 11.75
CA ALA A 400 21.32 -3.23 12.58
C ALA A 400 21.74 -2.38 13.78
N TYR A 401 21.74 -1.04 13.62
CA TYR A 401 22.33 -0.12 14.58
C TYR A 401 21.29 0.73 15.31
N GLY A 402 21.54 0.92 16.60
CA GLY A 402 20.81 1.85 17.46
C GLY A 402 19.31 1.59 17.51
N GLY A 403 18.52 2.65 17.63
CA GLY A 403 17.06 2.55 17.66
C GLY A 403 16.42 1.95 16.39
N ALA A 404 17.11 1.98 15.26
CA ALA A 404 16.64 1.34 14.04
C ALA A 404 16.66 -0.19 14.13
N TYR A 405 17.62 -0.77 14.87
CA TYR A 405 17.56 -2.19 15.23
C TYR A 405 16.28 -2.54 15.98
N ASP A 406 15.91 -1.73 16.97
CA ASP A 406 14.66 -1.97 17.72
C ASP A 406 13.43 -1.90 16.82
N VAL A 407 13.35 -0.84 15.99
CA VAL A 407 12.17 -0.52 15.16
C VAL A 407 11.93 -1.56 14.07
N MET A 408 12.98 -2.11 13.46
CA MET A 408 12.86 -3.06 12.35
C MET A 408 12.51 -4.49 12.82
N SER A 409 11.39 -4.62 13.50
CA SER A 409 10.83 -5.91 13.95
C SER A 409 11.77 -6.73 14.82
N SER A 410 12.41 -6.08 15.79
CA SER A 410 13.31 -6.77 16.73
C SER A 410 12.54 -7.80 17.58
N LYS A 411 13.31 -8.72 18.18
CA LYS A 411 12.78 -9.67 19.18
C LYS A 411 12.02 -8.97 20.30
N HIS A 412 12.50 -7.79 20.70
CA HIS A 412 11.94 -6.99 21.79
C HIS A 412 10.58 -6.36 21.46
N LEU A 413 10.30 -6.13 20.18
CA LEU A 413 8.98 -5.71 19.69
C LEU A 413 8.10 -6.89 19.27
N ARG A 414 8.21 -8.00 20.00
CA ARG A 414 7.40 -9.20 19.80
C ARG A 414 7.64 -9.89 18.45
N GLY A 415 8.86 -9.79 17.90
CA GLY A 415 9.32 -10.60 16.77
C GLY A 415 9.31 -12.08 17.15
N ASP A 416 8.64 -12.93 16.36
CA ASP A 416 8.51 -14.36 16.69
C ASP A 416 9.81 -15.11 16.43
N PHE A 417 10.40 -14.94 15.23
CA PHE A 417 11.71 -15.47 14.87
C PHE A 417 12.61 -14.36 14.36
N ASN A 418 13.78 -14.24 14.95
CA ASN A 418 14.83 -13.32 14.53
C ASN A 418 16.07 -14.10 14.16
N TYR A 419 16.37 -14.15 12.87
CA TYR A 419 17.57 -14.75 12.31
C TYR A 419 18.61 -13.69 11.98
N ALA A 420 19.86 -14.05 12.01
CA ALA A 420 20.96 -13.22 11.51
C ALA A 420 21.85 -14.02 10.57
N TRP A 421 22.40 -13.35 9.56
CA TRP A 421 23.48 -13.89 8.78
C TRP A 421 24.81 -13.71 9.52
N PRO A 422 25.87 -14.49 9.19
CA PRO A 422 27.18 -14.28 9.81
C PRO A 422 27.77 -12.89 9.58
N THR A 423 27.33 -12.19 8.52
CA THR A 423 27.68 -10.82 8.16
C THR A 423 26.94 -9.76 8.96
N ALA A 424 26.04 -10.15 9.86
CA ALA A 424 25.24 -9.19 10.63
C ALA A 424 26.10 -8.47 11.69
N GLU A 425 25.84 -7.18 11.81
CA GLU A 425 26.47 -6.30 12.80
C GLU A 425 25.36 -5.66 13.65
N ILE A 426 25.22 -6.13 14.89
CA ILE A 426 24.14 -5.69 15.79
C ILE A 426 24.76 -4.91 16.94
N ALA A 427 24.63 -3.58 16.92
CA ALA A 427 25.31 -2.70 17.86
C ALA A 427 24.54 -1.40 18.08
N VAL A 428 24.96 -0.64 19.10
CA VAL A 428 24.41 0.70 19.38
C VAL A 428 24.72 1.68 18.24
N MET A 429 25.91 1.57 17.66
CA MET A 429 26.37 2.37 16.52
C MET A 429 27.55 1.67 15.83
N GLY A 430 27.92 2.16 14.65
CA GLY A 430 29.10 1.64 13.95
C GLY A 430 30.38 1.76 14.79
N ALA A 431 31.26 0.78 14.64
CA ALA A 431 32.44 0.60 15.48
C ALA A 431 33.32 1.85 15.58
N LYS A 432 33.56 2.55 14.46
CA LYS A 432 34.38 3.78 14.46
C LYS A 432 33.78 4.86 15.35
N GLY A 433 32.48 5.13 15.22
CA GLY A 433 31.81 6.14 16.04
C GLY A 433 31.80 5.77 17.52
N ALA A 434 31.57 4.49 17.85
CA ALA A 434 31.59 3.99 19.21
C ALA A 434 32.98 4.17 19.83
N THR A 435 34.04 3.82 19.08
CA THR A 435 35.44 3.91 19.53
C THR A 435 35.86 5.35 19.76
N GLU A 436 35.51 6.27 18.87
CA GLU A 436 35.79 7.71 19.04
C GLU A 436 35.14 8.30 20.29
N ILE A 437 33.98 7.80 20.71
CA ILE A 437 33.33 8.22 21.95
C ILE A 437 33.99 7.61 23.19
N ILE A 438 34.22 6.28 23.17
CA ILE A 438 34.77 5.53 24.31
C ILE A 438 36.22 5.92 24.57
N HIS A 439 37.02 6.05 23.50
CA HIS A 439 38.46 6.36 23.57
C HIS A 439 38.73 7.81 23.15
N ARG A 440 37.92 8.74 23.61
CA ARG A 440 38.02 10.17 23.27
C ARG A 440 39.37 10.77 23.55
N ALA A 441 40.13 10.23 24.55
CA ALA A 441 41.44 10.69 24.88
C ALA A 441 42.51 10.36 23.81
N ASP A 442 42.26 9.36 22.97
CA ASP A 442 43.16 8.89 21.92
C ASP A 442 42.85 9.44 20.52
N LEU A 443 41.89 10.38 20.39
CA LEU A 443 41.46 10.95 19.09
C LEU A 443 42.59 11.57 18.25
N GLY A 444 43.71 11.96 18.90
CA GLY A 444 44.92 12.46 18.23
C GLY A 444 45.85 11.39 17.67
N ASP A 445 45.61 10.12 17.95
CA ASP A 445 46.44 8.98 17.58
C ASP A 445 45.67 8.03 16.67
N ALA A 446 45.86 8.18 15.35
CA ALA A 446 45.11 7.42 14.35
C ALA A 446 45.34 5.91 14.42
N GLU A 447 46.57 5.48 14.82
CA GLU A 447 46.88 4.05 14.95
C GLU A 447 46.15 3.42 16.12
N LYS A 448 46.12 4.10 17.27
CA LYS A 448 45.33 3.63 18.44
C LYS A 448 43.86 3.57 18.17
N ILE A 449 43.29 4.59 17.53
CA ILE A 449 41.88 4.59 17.15
C ILE A 449 41.56 3.45 16.18
N ALA A 450 42.42 3.19 15.21
CA ALA A 450 42.28 2.05 14.30
C ALA A 450 42.30 0.71 15.06
N GLN A 451 43.23 0.53 15.99
CA GLN A 451 43.29 -0.68 16.83
C GLN A 451 42.05 -0.84 17.71
N HIS A 452 41.62 0.22 18.40
CA HIS A 452 40.43 0.20 19.23
C HIS A 452 39.16 -0.08 18.39
N THR A 453 39.11 0.42 17.14
CA THR A 453 38.00 0.14 16.23
C THR A 453 37.95 -1.34 15.84
N ALA A 454 39.11 -1.92 15.49
CA ALA A 454 39.18 -3.34 15.16
C ALA A 454 38.82 -4.22 16.38
N ASP A 455 39.33 -3.88 17.58
CA ASP A 455 38.97 -4.59 18.81
C ASP A 455 37.47 -4.50 19.14
N TYR A 456 36.83 -3.34 18.84
CA TYR A 456 35.40 -3.15 19.02
C TYR A 456 34.59 -3.95 18.01
N GLU A 457 35.02 -3.97 16.74
CA GLU A 457 34.38 -4.75 15.68
C GLU A 457 34.38 -6.23 16.01
N ASP A 458 35.54 -6.78 16.36
CA ASP A 458 35.67 -8.19 16.73
C ASP A 458 34.80 -8.56 17.93
N ARG A 459 34.71 -7.68 18.90
CA ARG A 459 34.00 -7.94 20.17
C ARG A 459 32.48 -7.71 20.06
N PHE A 460 32.02 -6.70 19.35
CA PHE A 460 30.64 -6.22 19.42
C PHE A 460 29.90 -6.16 18.07
N ALA A 461 30.61 -5.95 16.95
CA ALA A 461 29.96 -5.82 15.64
C ALA A 461 29.81 -7.17 14.94
N ASN A 462 29.15 -8.11 15.61
CA ASN A 462 28.87 -9.45 15.09
C ASN A 462 27.52 -9.95 15.62
N PRO A 463 26.95 -11.02 15.06
CA PRO A 463 25.64 -11.52 15.50
C PRO A 463 25.70 -12.34 16.79
N PHE A 464 26.88 -12.82 17.20
CA PHE A 464 27.00 -13.80 18.27
C PHE A 464 26.74 -13.21 19.65
N VAL A 465 27.08 -11.94 19.86
CA VAL A 465 26.79 -11.23 21.14
C VAL A 465 25.27 -11.15 21.36
N ALA A 466 24.50 -10.88 20.32
CA ALA A 466 23.04 -10.87 20.39
C ALA A 466 22.46 -12.29 20.53
N ALA A 467 23.05 -13.27 19.86
CA ALA A 467 22.64 -14.68 19.94
C ALA A 467 22.86 -15.26 21.35
N GLU A 468 24.01 -14.98 21.98
CA GLU A 468 24.32 -15.39 23.36
C GLU A 468 23.29 -14.87 24.37
N ARG A 469 22.67 -13.75 24.09
CA ARG A 469 21.61 -13.14 24.92
C ARG A 469 20.21 -13.62 24.57
N GLY A 470 20.05 -14.45 23.53
CA GLY A 470 18.74 -14.90 23.05
C GLY A 470 17.96 -13.81 22.28
N PHE A 471 18.62 -12.75 21.80
CA PHE A 471 18.00 -11.70 20.98
C PHE A 471 17.91 -12.11 19.52
N ILE A 472 18.72 -13.07 19.10
CA ILE A 472 18.70 -13.78 17.83
C ILE A 472 18.44 -15.25 18.12
N ASP A 473 17.46 -15.85 17.45
CA ASP A 473 17.10 -17.26 17.64
C ASP A 473 18.15 -18.19 17.00
N GLU A 474 18.74 -17.76 15.87
CA GLU A 474 19.81 -18.50 15.22
C GLU A 474 20.61 -17.62 14.25
N VAL A 475 21.91 -17.87 14.17
CA VAL A 475 22.77 -17.38 13.10
C VAL A 475 22.75 -18.41 11.97
N ILE A 476 22.15 -18.05 10.84
CA ILE A 476 21.88 -18.97 9.73
C ILE A 476 22.81 -18.75 8.53
N ARG A 477 23.07 -19.80 7.76
CA ARG A 477 23.76 -19.65 6.47
C ARG A 477 22.83 -18.92 5.49
N PRO A 478 23.31 -17.91 4.76
CA PRO A 478 22.50 -17.15 3.83
C PRO A 478 21.73 -18.01 2.82
N GLN A 479 22.39 -19.02 2.24
CA GLN A 479 21.76 -19.96 1.31
C GLN A 479 20.52 -20.70 1.85
N SER A 480 20.40 -20.84 3.17
CA SER A 480 19.28 -21.56 3.82
C SER A 480 18.11 -20.66 4.20
N THR A 481 18.18 -19.35 3.93
CA THR A 481 17.22 -18.36 4.41
C THR A 481 15.78 -18.69 4.04
N ARG A 482 15.49 -18.98 2.76
CA ARG A 482 14.12 -19.34 2.33
C ARG A 482 13.57 -20.50 3.17
N LYS A 483 14.29 -21.60 3.24
CA LYS A 483 13.87 -22.79 3.99
C LYS A 483 13.60 -22.49 5.47
N ARG A 484 14.45 -21.65 6.10
CA ARG A 484 14.31 -21.28 7.52
C ARG A 484 13.08 -20.40 7.73
N VAL A 485 12.87 -19.43 6.86
CA VAL A 485 11.72 -18.52 6.91
C VAL A 485 10.40 -19.28 6.65
N CYS A 486 10.34 -20.15 5.64
CA CYS A 486 9.15 -20.99 5.39
C CYS A 486 8.80 -21.86 6.61
N ARG A 487 9.79 -22.49 7.23
CA ARG A 487 9.56 -23.31 8.44
C ARG A 487 9.11 -22.47 9.63
N ALA A 488 9.66 -21.27 9.80
CA ALA A 488 9.22 -20.35 10.82
C ALA A 488 7.73 -19.99 10.65
N PHE A 489 7.33 -19.56 9.44
CA PHE A 489 5.93 -19.25 9.16
C PHE A 489 5.02 -20.46 9.30
N ALA A 490 5.48 -21.65 8.89
CA ALA A 490 4.72 -22.89 9.07
C ALA A 490 4.44 -23.18 10.55
N SER A 491 5.42 -22.97 11.43
CA SER A 491 5.24 -23.16 12.88
C SER A 491 4.31 -22.11 13.51
N LEU A 492 4.17 -20.94 12.89
CA LEU A 492 3.37 -19.82 13.37
C LEU A 492 1.93 -19.79 12.80
N ARG A 493 1.54 -20.77 11.97
CA ARG A 493 0.18 -20.78 11.35
C ARG A 493 -0.96 -20.69 12.35
N GLY A 494 -0.77 -21.23 13.55
CA GLY A 494 -1.72 -21.21 14.65
C GLY A 494 -1.52 -20.07 15.65
N LYS A 495 -0.62 -19.13 15.38
CA LYS A 495 -0.36 -17.99 16.28
C LYS A 495 -1.66 -17.24 16.55
N SER A 496 -1.98 -17.07 17.82
CA SER A 496 -3.08 -16.24 18.30
C SER A 496 -2.55 -15.36 19.42
N LEU A 497 -2.51 -14.07 19.19
CA LEU A 497 -2.04 -13.09 20.15
C LEU A 497 -3.06 -11.97 20.22
N GLN A 498 -3.47 -11.60 21.43
CA GLN A 498 -4.41 -10.51 21.67
C GLN A 498 -3.71 -9.37 22.38
N ASN A 499 -3.93 -8.17 21.92
CA ASN A 499 -3.54 -6.96 22.61
C ASN A 499 -4.48 -6.67 23.78
N PRO A 500 -4.06 -5.91 24.80
CA PRO A 500 -4.97 -5.39 25.81
C PRO A 500 -6.16 -4.69 25.15
N TRP A 501 -7.36 -4.86 25.76
CA TRP A 501 -8.54 -4.22 25.22
C TRP A 501 -8.39 -2.70 25.18
N LYS A 502 -8.78 -2.10 24.04
CA LYS A 502 -8.83 -0.65 23.84
C LYS A 502 -9.91 -0.33 22.81
N LYS A 503 -10.53 0.83 22.94
CA LYS A 503 -11.52 1.30 21.95
C LYS A 503 -10.88 1.49 20.56
N HIS A 504 -9.73 2.07 20.52
CA HIS A 504 -8.80 2.19 19.40
C HIS A 504 -7.42 2.54 19.96
N ASP A 505 -6.40 2.46 19.16
CA ASP A 505 -5.07 2.95 19.54
C ASP A 505 -4.99 4.49 19.48
N ASN A 506 -3.89 5.04 19.97
CA ASN A 506 -3.53 6.44 19.83
C ASN A 506 -2.12 6.52 19.23
N ILE A 507 -2.02 6.06 17.98
CA ILE A 507 -0.78 6.14 17.22
C ILE A 507 -0.35 7.61 17.06
N PRO A 508 0.96 7.94 17.15
CA PRO A 508 1.43 9.31 16.94
C PRO A 508 1.21 9.73 15.48
N LEU A 509 0.13 10.48 15.23
CA LEU A 509 -0.28 10.91 13.88
C LEU A 509 0.56 12.09 13.35
#